data_c54a37799986df27d7d97cd95c9318e1
#
_entry.id   c54a37799986df27d7d97cd95c9318e1
#
_cell.length_a   1.000
_cell.length_b   1.000
_cell.length_c   1.000
_cell.angle_alpha   90.00
_cell.angle_beta   90.00
_cell.angle_gamma   90.00
#
_symmetry.space_group_name_H-M   'P 1'
#
loop_
_entity.id
_entity.type
_entity.pdbx_description
1 polymer ?
#
loop_
_entity_poly.entity_id
_entity_poly.type
_entity_poly.pdbx_seq_one_letter_code
_entity_poly.pdbx_strand_id
1 'polypeptide(L)'
;IEVEKTSDRYINTFYVANGEENQEDFVGVEAMYSYQNKDSEAFPTLGMQTSLQFGYTSNLGESKGFAYFIPELGFDYKLVPSGQLVFATHAKAHLIFGDDFEFYQGANLGANNGLRGYRNERFSGKNSFYQNTDLRLNLRKVKTGLLPLNIGIYAGFDYGRIWIDDELVLNNNAFNSGIWNTSIGGGVFANAADILTLNVSAFNSDDGLRLAFKVGFGF
;
A
#
# COMPACT_ATOMS: atom_id res chain seq x y z
N ILE A 1 19.47 9.10 6.26
CA ILE A 1 19.18 8.22 5.11
C ILE A 1 20.28 8.47 4.08
N GLU A 2 20.98 7.42 3.68
CA GLU A 2 21.97 7.51 2.61
C GLU A 2 21.24 7.36 1.27
N VAL A 3 21.37 8.35 0.40
CA VAL A 3 20.75 8.36 -0.92
C VAL A 3 21.79 7.97 -1.96
N GLU A 4 21.46 7.00 -2.82
CA GLU A 4 22.30 6.64 -3.95
C GLU A 4 22.23 7.73 -5.04
N LYS A 5 23.15 8.68 -4.96
CA LYS A 5 23.20 9.87 -5.83
C LYS A 5 23.46 9.59 -7.32
N THR A 6 23.82 8.34 -7.64
CA THR A 6 24.11 7.92 -9.03
C THR A 6 22.92 7.26 -9.71
N SER A 7 21.81 7.03 -9.01
CA SER A 7 20.64 6.41 -9.64
C SER A 7 19.96 7.37 -10.62
N ASP A 8 19.47 6.86 -11.74
CA ASP A 8 18.72 7.65 -12.73
C ASP A 8 17.47 8.30 -12.12
N ARG A 9 16.90 7.69 -11.07
CA ARG A 9 15.76 8.23 -10.33
C ARG A 9 16.13 9.49 -9.57
N TYR A 10 17.30 9.53 -8.95
CA TYR A 10 17.80 10.67 -8.21
C TYR A 10 18.25 11.80 -9.12
N ILE A 11 19.05 11.46 -10.16
CA ILE A 11 19.61 12.43 -11.12
C ILE A 11 18.52 13.19 -11.88
N ASN A 12 17.36 12.57 -12.11
CA ASN A 12 16.24 13.15 -12.84
C ASN A 12 15.17 13.77 -11.91
N THR A 13 15.47 14.00 -10.65
CA THR A 13 14.54 14.63 -9.72
C THR A 13 14.82 16.14 -9.58
N PHE A 14 13.80 16.86 -9.17
CA PHE A 14 13.89 18.26 -8.77
C PHE A 14 15.02 18.53 -7.76
N TYR A 15 15.28 17.58 -6.89
CA TYR A 15 16.31 17.56 -5.89
C TYR A 15 17.70 17.90 -6.40
N VAL A 16 18.14 17.16 -7.42
CA VAL A 16 19.47 17.36 -8.04
C VAL A 16 19.52 18.69 -8.78
N ALA A 17 18.42 19.06 -9.44
CA ALA A 17 18.34 20.31 -10.18
C ALA A 17 18.50 21.55 -9.32
N ASN A 18 18.04 21.50 -8.06
CA ASN A 18 18.14 22.60 -7.14
C ASN A 18 19.38 22.56 -6.23
N GLY A 19 20.24 21.57 -6.37
CA GLY A 19 21.44 21.42 -5.54
C GLY A 19 21.18 21.03 -4.10
N GLU A 20 19.99 20.51 -3.80
CA GLU A 20 19.59 20.08 -2.47
C GLU A 20 20.17 18.70 -2.13
N GLU A 21 21.48 18.59 -2.23
CA GLU A 21 22.22 17.34 -1.99
C GLU A 21 22.55 17.11 -0.51
N ASN A 22 22.27 18.07 0.34
CA ASN A 22 22.61 18.00 1.75
C ASN A 22 21.56 17.20 2.52
N GLN A 23 22.04 16.47 3.51
CA GLN A 23 21.15 15.81 4.46
C GLN A 23 20.50 16.87 5.34
N GLU A 24 19.19 16.83 5.45
CA GLU A 24 18.41 17.72 6.28
C GLU A 24 17.78 16.99 7.46
N ASP A 25 17.66 17.68 8.57
CA ASP A 25 17.06 17.15 9.79
C ASP A 25 15.61 17.66 9.92
N PHE A 26 14.70 16.72 10.18
CA PHE A 26 13.28 17.00 10.32
C PHE A 26 12.77 16.61 11.71
N VAL A 27 11.84 17.39 12.21
CA VAL A 27 11.03 17.05 13.38
C VAL A 27 9.57 17.00 12.98
N GLY A 28 8.83 15.99 13.44
CA GLY A 28 7.43 15.85 13.12
C GLY A 28 6.58 15.51 14.32
N VAL A 29 5.31 15.82 14.19
CA VAL A 29 4.24 15.38 15.09
C VAL A 29 3.17 14.66 14.29
N GLU A 30 2.67 13.57 14.84
CA GLU A 30 1.69 12.72 14.21
C GLU A 30 0.57 12.37 15.17
N ALA A 31 -0.65 12.30 14.65
CA ALA A 31 -1.83 11.80 15.35
C ALA A 31 -2.50 10.75 14.49
N MET A 32 -2.85 9.61 15.08
CA MET A 32 -3.56 8.54 14.41
C MET A 32 -4.82 8.15 15.17
N TYR A 33 -5.91 8.03 14.42
CA TYR A 33 -7.15 7.42 14.88
C TYR A 33 -7.38 6.14 14.09
N SER A 34 -7.67 5.04 14.77
CA SER A 34 -8.07 3.80 14.12
C SER A 34 -9.31 3.21 14.77
N TYR A 35 -10.18 2.68 13.93
CA TYR A 35 -11.39 1.96 14.34
C TYR A 35 -11.46 0.64 13.57
N GLN A 36 -11.76 -0.42 14.28
CA GLN A 36 -11.92 -1.75 13.71
C GLN A 36 -13.14 -2.45 14.32
N ASN A 37 -13.97 -2.99 13.44
CA ASN A 37 -15.11 -3.84 13.81
C ASN A 37 -15.17 -5.00 12.81
N LYS A 38 -14.46 -6.08 13.13
CA LYS A 38 -14.33 -7.29 12.28
C LYS A 38 -14.69 -8.51 13.10
N ASP A 39 -15.29 -9.51 12.45
CA ASP A 39 -15.64 -10.79 13.06
C ASP A 39 -14.40 -11.66 13.39
N SER A 40 -13.27 -11.42 12.72
CA SER A 40 -11.97 -12.03 12.99
C SER A 40 -10.85 -11.07 12.55
N GLU A 41 -9.79 -10.97 13.33
CA GLU A 41 -8.62 -10.18 12.96
C GLU A 41 -7.79 -10.88 11.90
N ALA A 42 -7.55 -12.17 12.09
CA ALA A 42 -6.69 -12.95 11.22
C ALA A 42 -7.33 -13.32 9.88
N PHE A 43 -8.67 -13.45 9.88
CA PHE A 43 -9.39 -13.87 8.68
C PHE A 43 -10.80 -13.25 8.64
N PRO A 44 -10.90 -11.96 8.38
CA PRO A 44 -12.18 -11.27 8.41
C PRO A 44 -13.10 -11.75 7.28
N THR A 45 -14.34 -12.02 7.63
CA THR A 45 -15.40 -12.34 6.67
C THR A 45 -16.52 -11.30 6.68
N LEU A 46 -16.62 -10.52 7.75
CA LEU A 46 -17.58 -9.44 7.90
C LEU A 46 -16.98 -8.35 8.79
N GLY A 47 -17.06 -7.10 8.34
CA GLY A 47 -16.70 -5.97 9.15
C GLY A 47 -16.07 -4.83 8.37
N MET A 48 -15.60 -3.85 9.10
CA MET A 48 -14.92 -2.70 8.56
C MET A 48 -13.74 -2.27 9.43
N GLN A 49 -12.79 -1.63 8.81
CA GLN A 49 -11.71 -0.92 9.49
C GLN A 49 -11.52 0.45 8.86
N THR A 50 -11.13 1.41 9.65
CA THR A 50 -10.69 2.73 9.16
C THR A 50 -9.52 3.21 9.97
N SER A 51 -8.61 3.90 9.31
CA SER A 51 -7.50 4.59 9.94
C SER A 51 -7.38 5.99 9.34
N LEU A 52 -7.18 6.98 10.19
CA LEU A 52 -6.95 8.37 9.80
C LEU A 52 -5.68 8.82 10.48
N GLN A 53 -4.64 9.09 9.70
CA GLN A 53 -3.35 9.54 10.19
C GLN A 53 -3.13 10.97 9.69
N PHE A 54 -2.79 11.86 10.60
CA PHE A 54 -2.45 13.26 10.32
C PHE A 54 -1.06 13.53 10.86
N GLY A 55 -0.24 14.20 10.09
CA GLY A 55 1.06 14.61 10.56
C GLY A 55 1.48 15.96 9.99
N TYR A 56 2.42 16.57 10.68
CA TYR A 56 3.13 17.76 10.25
C TYR A 56 4.63 17.55 10.51
N THR A 57 5.42 17.81 9.51
CA THR A 57 6.89 17.70 9.57
C THR A 57 7.51 19.04 9.20
N SER A 58 8.48 19.48 9.99
CA SER A 58 9.22 20.72 9.79
C SER A 58 10.71 20.44 9.69
N ASN A 59 11.37 21.10 8.75
CA ASN A 59 12.81 21.12 8.63
C ASN A 59 13.43 21.97 9.75
N LEU A 60 14.45 21.45 10.40
CA LEU A 60 15.13 22.16 11.50
C LEU A 60 16.10 23.24 11.01
N GLY A 61 16.63 23.12 9.80
CA GLY A 61 17.57 24.06 9.20
C GLY A 61 16.89 25.24 8.49
N GLU A 62 15.71 25.00 7.96
CA GLU A 62 14.91 26.00 7.23
C GLU A 62 13.51 26.08 7.85
N SER A 63 12.90 27.26 7.86
CA SER A 63 11.53 27.43 8.40
C SER A 63 10.47 26.91 7.42
N LYS A 64 10.68 25.73 6.88
CA LYS A 64 9.82 25.05 5.91
C LYS A 64 9.24 23.79 6.50
N GLY A 65 8.11 23.35 5.99
CA GLY A 65 7.50 22.11 6.44
C GLY A 65 6.28 21.76 5.61
N PHE A 66 5.81 20.53 5.80
CA PHE A 66 4.63 20.02 5.12
C PHE A 66 3.72 19.25 6.07
N ALA A 67 2.44 19.23 5.75
CA ALA A 67 1.47 18.41 6.44
C ALA A 67 1.10 17.20 5.56
N TYR A 68 0.63 16.12 6.18
CA TYR A 68 0.10 15.00 5.43
C TYR A 68 -1.15 14.42 6.09
N PHE A 69 -1.97 13.79 5.26
CA PHE A 69 -3.17 13.08 5.67
C PHE A 69 -3.25 11.73 4.96
N ILE A 70 -3.37 10.65 5.73
CA ILE A 70 -3.42 9.29 5.23
C ILE A 70 -4.70 8.62 5.71
N PRO A 71 -5.83 8.75 4.97
CA PRO A 71 -7.04 7.99 5.21
C PRO A 71 -6.92 6.57 4.65
N GLU A 72 -7.45 5.61 5.41
CA GLU A 72 -7.52 4.21 5.04
C GLU A 72 -8.89 3.64 5.42
N LEU A 73 -9.49 2.86 4.51
CA LEU A 73 -10.77 2.21 4.70
C LEU A 73 -10.71 0.78 4.18
N GLY A 74 -11.04 -0.17 5.02
CA GLY A 74 -11.21 -1.58 4.66
C GLY A 74 -12.62 -2.07 4.96
N PHE A 75 -13.12 -2.95 4.11
CA PHE A 75 -14.45 -3.52 4.22
C PHE A 75 -14.45 -4.98 3.78
N ASP A 76 -15.02 -5.86 4.63
CA ASP A 76 -15.21 -7.28 4.36
C ASP A 76 -16.70 -7.59 4.44
N TYR A 77 -17.24 -8.30 3.44
CA TYR A 77 -18.65 -8.63 3.35
C TYR A 77 -18.90 -10.05 2.90
N LYS A 78 -19.67 -10.80 3.69
CA LYS A 78 -20.12 -12.18 3.34
C LYS A 78 -21.13 -12.10 2.20
N LEU A 79 -20.78 -12.60 1.04
CA LEU A 79 -21.72 -12.76 -0.08
C LEU A 79 -22.67 -13.93 0.14
N VAL A 80 -22.25 -14.90 0.95
CA VAL A 80 -23.09 -16.00 1.43
C VAL A 80 -23.05 -16.09 2.94
N PRO A 81 -24.18 -16.42 3.62
CA PRO A 81 -24.27 -16.41 5.08
C PRO A 81 -23.22 -17.27 5.80
N SER A 82 -22.76 -18.34 5.15
CA SER A 82 -21.72 -19.23 5.70
C SER A 82 -20.34 -18.58 5.81
N GLY A 83 -20.12 -17.41 5.18
CA GLY A 83 -18.79 -16.81 5.03
C GLY A 83 -17.87 -17.56 4.07
N GLN A 84 -18.43 -18.47 3.26
CA GLN A 84 -17.64 -19.23 2.28
C GLN A 84 -17.18 -18.35 1.13
N LEU A 85 -17.98 -17.38 0.71
CA LEU A 85 -17.63 -16.40 -0.30
C LEU A 85 -17.66 -15.00 0.33
N VAL A 86 -16.52 -14.30 0.26
CA VAL A 86 -16.31 -12.99 0.88
C VAL A 86 -15.83 -12.01 -0.17
N PHE A 87 -16.46 -10.87 -0.23
CA PHE A 87 -15.97 -9.69 -0.92
C PHE A 87 -15.18 -8.84 0.06
N ALA A 88 -13.96 -8.51 -0.27
CA ALA A 88 -13.11 -7.66 0.56
C ALA A 88 -12.54 -6.52 -0.28
N THR A 89 -12.55 -5.32 0.25
CA THR A 89 -11.95 -4.17 -0.40
C THR A 89 -11.21 -3.30 0.60
N HIS A 90 -10.11 -2.71 0.15
CA HIS A 90 -9.26 -1.85 0.95
C HIS A 90 -8.79 -0.68 0.11
N ALA A 91 -9.02 0.54 0.57
CA ALA A 91 -8.60 1.76 -0.09
C ALA A 91 -7.75 2.62 0.84
N LYS A 92 -6.73 3.26 0.30
CA LYS A 92 -5.86 4.17 1.01
C LYS A 92 -5.44 5.31 0.12
N ALA A 93 -5.37 6.51 0.69
CA ALA A 93 -4.75 7.65 0.06
C ALA A 93 -3.59 8.17 0.94
N HIS A 94 -2.62 8.80 0.32
CA HIS A 94 -1.59 9.59 0.99
C HIS A 94 -1.57 10.96 0.34
N LEU A 95 -1.94 11.97 1.09
CA LEU A 95 -2.10 13.35 0.63
C LEU A 95 -1.10 14.23 1.36
N ILE A 96 -0.24 14.93 0.62
CA ILE A 96 0.76 15.87 1.15
C ILE A 96 0.32 17.30 0.81
N PHE A 97 0.38 18.16 1.80
CA PHE A 97 0.04 19.59 1.71
C PHE A 97 1.31 20.42 1.95
N GLY A 98 1.70 21.20 0.96
CA GLY A 98 2.97 21.89 0.89
C GLY A 98 3.91 21.21 -0.09
N ASP A 99 5.04 21.85 -0.36
CA ASP A 99 6.02 21.40 -1.38
C ASP A 99 7.41 21.15 -0.78
N ASP A 100 7.56 21.42 0.52
CA ASP A 100 8.83 21.32 1.26
C ASP A 100 9.08 19.91 1.82
N PHE A 101 8.74 18.86 1.06
CA PHE A 101 8.97 17.48 1.44
C PHE A 101 10.08 16.86 0.58
N GLU A 102 10.85 15.98 1.19
CA GLU A 102 11.89 15.22 0.55
C GLU A 102 11.31 14.08 -0.31
N PHE A 103 12.00 13.68 -1.39
CA PHE A 103 11.53 12.60 -2.27
C PHE A 103 11.23 11.28 -1.53
N TYR A 104 11.93 10.98 -0.44
CA TYR A 104 11.69 9.79 0.39
C TYR A 104 10.54 9.95 1.38
N GLN A 105 10.05 11.18 1.59
CA GLN A 105 8.87 11.49 2.39
C GLN A 105 7.59 11.48 1.55
N GLY A 106 7.72 11.45 0.25
CA GLY A 106 6.63 11.42 -0.70
C GLY A 106 5.80 10.14 -0.65
N ALA A 107 4.63 10.19 -1.28
CA ALA A 107 3.77 9.03 -1.44
C ALA A 107 4.37 8.04 -2.43
N ASN A 108 4.21 6.75 -2.16
CA ASN A 108 4.63 5.69 -3.08
C ASN A 108 3.54 4.64 -3.31
N LEU A 109 3.61 3.93 -4.44
CA LEU A 109 2.78 2.78 -4.77
C LEU A 109 3.63 1.64 -5.32
N GLY A 110 3.21 0.43 -5.05
CA GLY A 110 3.84 -0.80 -5.51
C GLY A 110 3.34 -2.01 -4.75
N ALA A 111 4.06 -3.11 -4.82
CA ALA A 111 3.62 -4.39 -4.26
C ALA A 111 3.31 -4.39 -2.77
N ASN A 112 4.05 -3.64 -1.97
CA ASN A 112 3.81 -3.52 -0.54
C ASN A 112 2.82 -2.40 -0.20
N ASN A 113 2.45 -1.60 -1.17
CA ASN A 113 1.60 -0.45 -1.01
C ASN A 113 0.64 -0.32 -2.20
N GLY A 114 -0.35 -1.19 -2.25
CA GLY A 114 -1.53 -1.11 -3.09
C GLY A 114 -1.51 -1.80 -4.46
N LEU A 115 -0.37 -1.99 -5.11
CA LEU A 115 -0.30 -2.54 -6.47
C LEU A 115 0.49 -3.84 -6.50
N ARG A 116 -0.15 -4.96 -6.17
CA ARG A 116 0.47 -6.29 -5.96
C ARG A 116 1.23 -6.83 -7.17
N GLY A 117 0.86 -6.44 -8.38
CA GLY A 117 1.52 -6.87 -9.63
C GLY A 117 2.81 -6.12 -9.97
N TYR A 118 3.12 -5.05 -9.25
CA TYR A 118 4.32 -4.23 -9.50
C TYR A 118 5.42 -4.53 -8.49
N ARG A 119 6.66 -4.09 -8.76
CA ARG A 119 7.74 -4.12 -7.76
C ARG A 119 7.42 -3.16 -6.59
N ASN A 120 8.11 -3.34 -5.48
CA ASN A 120 7.96 -2.43 -4.33
C ASN A 120 8.34 -1.00 -4.76
N GLU A 121 7.58 -0.02 -4.25
CA GLU A 121 7.84 1.40 -4.50
C GLU A 121 8.05 1.74 -5.98
N ARG A 122 7.25 1.10 -6.84
CA ARG A 122 7.36 1.25 -8.31
C ARG A 122 7.12 2.67 -8.77
N PHE A 123 6.20 3.34 -8.10
CA PHE A 123 5.76 4.70 -8.39
C PHE A 123 5.92 5.57 -7.15
N SER A 124 6.47 6.77 -7.32
CA SER A 124 6.65 7.75 -6.24
C SER A 124 6.15 9.11 -6.68
N GLY A 125 5.60 9.90 -5.75
CA GLY A 125 5.11 11.23 -6.02
C GLY A 125 4.61 11.96 -4.78
N LYS A 126 3.93 13.08 -4.96
CA LYS A 126 3.40 13.89 -3.86
C LYS A 126 2.18 13.21 -3.22
N ASN A 127 1.23 12.80 -4.03
CA ASN A 127 -0.01 12.18 -3.54
C ASN A 127 -0.21 10.81 -4.18
N SER A 128 -0.85 9.92 -3.45
CA SER A 128 -1.22 8.60 -3.97
C SER A 128 -2.62 8.19 -3.54
N PHE A 129 -3.21 7.35 -4.33
CA PHE A 129 -4.41 6.60 -4.01
C PHE A 129 -4.31 5.20 -4.57
N TYR A 130 -4.78 4.22 -3.82
CA TYR A 130 -5.01 2.88 -4.33
C TYR A 130 -6.24 2.23 -3.73
N GLN A 131 -6.75 1.23 -4.42
CA GLN A 131 -7.76 0.31 -3.93
C GLN A 131 -7.42 -1.12 -4.36
N ASN A 132 -7.46 -2.02 -3.40
CA ASN A 132 -7.42 -3.46 -3.60
C ASN A 132 -8.82 -4.04 -3.42
N THR A 133 -9.19 -4.97 -4.26
CA THR A 133 -10.48 -5.68 -4.15
C THR A 133 -10.26 -7.15 -4.39
N ASP A 134 -10.71 -7.98 -3.46
CA ASP A 134 -10.58 -9.43 -3.48
C ASP A 134 -11.93 -10.11 -3.39
N LEU A 135 -12.10 -11.15 -4.18
CA LEU A 135 -13.15 -12.14 -4.02
C LEU A 135 -12.50 -13.41 -3.45
N ARG A 136 -12.77 -13.70 -2.18
CA ARG A 136 -12.16 -14.82 -1.44
C ARG A 136 -13.16 -15.97 -1.33
N LEU A 137 -12.71 -17.17 -1.69
CA LEU A 137 -13.46 -18.41 -1.54
C LEU A 137 -12.80 -19.32 -0.49
N ASN A 138 -13.47 -19.46 0.65
CA ASN A 138 -13.08 -20.35 1.73
C ASN A 138 -13.49 -21.77 1.37
N LEU A 139 -12.51 -22.63 1.05
CA LEU A 139 -12.78 -23.97 0.54
C LEU A 139 -13.09 -24.97 1.65
N ARG A 140 -12.27 -25.02 2.69
CA ARG A 140 -12.39 -26.06 3.71
C ARG A 140 -11.70 -25.70 5.02
N LYS A 141 -12.35 -26.06 6.13
CA LYS A 141 -11.69 -26.22 7.43
C LYS A 141 -11.13 -27.63 7.54
N VAL A 142 -9.81 -27.74 7.62
CA VAL A 142 -9.11 -29.01 7.81
C VAL A 142 -8.70 -29.12 9.26
N LYS A 143 -9.19 -30.13 9.96
CA LYS A 143 -8.72 -30.46 11.30
C LYS A 143 -7.45 -31.31 11.15
N THR A 144 -6.30 -30.71 11.37
CA THR A 144 -5.03 -31.47 11.50
C THR A 144 -4.83 -31.87 12.95
N GLY A 145 -3.91 -32.79 13.20
CA GLY A 145 -3.57 -33.23 14.57
C GLY A 145 -2.95 -32.16 15.46
N LEU A 146 -2.50 -31.03 14.89
CA LEU A 146 -1.84 -29.94 15.59
C LEU A 146 -2.72 -28.68 15.65
N LEU A 147 -3.19 -28.17 14.52
CA LEU A 147 -3.91 -26.90 14.43
C LEU A 147 -5.04 -26.97 13.40
N PRO A 148 -6.19 -26.34 13.63
CA PRO A 148 -7.20 -26.18 12.57
C PRO A 148 -6.66 -25.27 11.48
N LEU A 149 -6.85 -25.69 10.21
CA LEU A 149 -6.46 -24.94 9.02
C LEU A 149 -7.69 -24.52 8.23
N ASN A 150 -7.78 -23.24 7.89
CA ASN A 150 -8.72 -22.72 6.90
C ASN A 150 -7.95 -22.52 5.59
N ILE A 151 -8.37 -23.18 4.53
CA ILE A 151 -7.72 -23.08 3.21
C ILE A 151 -8.70 -22.42 2.26
N GLY A 152 -8.21 -21.54 1.42
CA GLY A 152 -9.00 -20.88 0.40
C GLY A 152 -8.18 -20.37 -0.77
N ILE A 153 -8.91 -19.84 -1.72
CA ILE A 153 -8.37 -19.18 -2.92
C ILE A 153 -8.99 -17.80 -3.04
N TYR A 154 -8.35 -16.91 -3.76
CA TYR A 154 -8.94 -15.63 -4.08
C TYR A 154 -8.53 -15.14 -5.46
N ALA A 155 -9.38 -14.30 -6.03
CA ALA A 155 -9.07 -13.46 -7.16
C ALA A 155 -9.05 -12.01 -6.70
N GLY A 156 -8.11 -11.22 -7.22
CA GLY A 156 -7.90 -9.84 -6.80
C GLY A 156 -7.71 -8.91 -7.97
N PHE A 157 -8.14 -7.68 -7.78
CA PHE A 157 -7.94 -6.56 -8.68
C PHE A 157 -7.48 -5.35 -7.88
N ASP A 158 -6.40 -4.73 -8.34
CA ASP A 158 -5.84 -3.54 -7.74
C ASP A 158 -5.85 -2.41 -8.76
N TYR A 159 -6.10 -1.19 -8.31
CA TYR A 159 -5.82 -0.01 -9.09
C TYR A 159 -5.32 1.11 -8.19
N GLY A 160 -4.48 1.96 -8.77
CA GLY A 160 -3.91 3.08 -8.03
C GLY A 160 -3.27 4.09 -8.95
N ARG A 161 -3.05 5.27 -8.40
CA ARG A 161 -2.48 6.40 -9.10
C ARG A 161 -1.60 7.24 -8.18
N ILE A 162 -0.55 7.79 -8.77
CA ILE A 162 0.31 8.82 -8.19
C ILE A 162 -0.03 10.17 -8.85
N TRP A 163 0.00 11.23 -8.07
CA TRP A 163 0.00 12.62 -8.56
C TRP A 163 1.34 13.25 -8.20
N ILE A 164 1.92 13.92 -9.19
CA ILE A 164 3.15 14.69 -9.06
C ILE A 164 2.85 16.05 -9.64
N ASP A 165 3.27 17.11 -8.98
CA ASP A 165 3.25 18.43 -9.56
C ASP A 165 4.33 18.51 -10.64
N ASP A 166 4.00 19.03 -11.82
CA ASP A 166 4.90 19.07 -12.99
C ASP A 166 6.20 19.83 -12.71
N GLU A 167 6.19 20.74 -11.74
CA GLU A 167 7.35 21.49 -11.29
C GLU A 167 8.39 20.66 -10.54
N LEU A 168 7.98 19.50 -9.96
CA LEU A 168 8.87 18.63 -9.19
C LEU A 168 9.59 17.58 -10.04
N VAL A 169 9.35 17.55 -11.35
CA VAL A 169 9.91 16.50 -12.22
C VAL A 169 10.51 17.12 -13.49
N LEU A 170 11.82 17.01 -13.64
CA LEU A 170 12.53 17.45 -14.83
C LEU A 170 12.27 16.57 -16.06
N ASN A 171 11.81 15.35 -15.87
CA ASN A 171 11.55 14.40 -16.93
C ASN A 171 10.32 13.53 -16.60
N ASN A 172 9.19 13.91 -17.17
CA ASN A 172 7.89 13.25 -16.96
C ASN A 172 7.83 11.77 -17.34
N ASN A 173 8.79 11.27 -18.14
CA ASN A 173 8.78 9.89 -18.62
C ASN A 173 9.14 8.86 -17.53
N ALA A 174 9.77 9.27 -16.43
CA ALA A 174 10.20 8.36 -15.37
C ALA A 174 9.10 8.00 -14.37
N PHE A 175 8.03 8.79 -14.25
CA PHE A 175 7.11 8.71 -13.12
C PHE A 175 5.65 8.42 -13.45
N ASN A 176 5.25 8.33 -14.72
CA ASN A 176 3.87 8.00 -15.14
C ASN A 176 2.77 8.71 -14.32
N SER A 177 3.00 9.99 -13.97
CA SER A 177 2.02 10.76 -13.25
C SER A 177 0.79 10.96 -14.13
N GLY A 178 -0.38 10.74 -13.58
CA GLY A 178 -1.62 10.93 -14.31
C GLY A 178 -2.25 9.66 -14.89
N ILE A 179 -1.58 8.53 -14.87
CA ILE A 179 -2.10 7.25 -15.36
C ILE A 179 -2.58 6.40 -14.19
N TRP A 180 -3.73 5.76 -14.36
CA TRP A 180 -4.19 4.71 -13.46
C TRP A 180 -3.47 3.41 -13.78
N ASN A 181 -2.75 2.88 -12.78
CA ASN A 181 -2.05 1.62 -12.86
C ASN A 181 -2.92 0.53 -12.26
N THR A 182 -2.97 -0.63 -12.92
CA THR A 182 -3.81 -1.74 -12.49
C THR A 182 -3.01 -3.02 -12.37
N SER A 183 -3.43 -3.91 -11.49
CA SER A 183 -2.97 -5.30 -11.47
C SER A 183 -4.14 -6.25 -11.21
N ILE A 184 -4.07 -7.42 -11.84
CA ILE A 184 -5.06 -8.48 -11.69
C ILE A 184 -4.36 -9.79 -11.39
N GLY A 185 -4.93 -10.56 -10.49
CA GLY A 185 -4.33 -11.83 -10.13
C GLY A 185 -5.13 -12.59 -9.10
N GLY A 186 -4.46 -13.39 -8.32
CA GLY A 186 -5.07 -14.15 -7.26
C GLY A 186 -4.05 -15.03 -6.55
N GLY A 187 -4.55 -15.85 -5.65
CA GLY A 187 -3.68 -16.71 -4.88
C GLY A 187 -4.41 -17.78 -4.10
N VAL A 188 -3.62 -18.51 -3.37
CA VAL A 188 -4.05 -19.49 -2.38
C VAL A 188 -3.60 -19.02 -1.01
N PHE A 189 -4.42 -19.26 0.00
CA PHE A 189 -4.07 -18.96 1.37
C PHE A 189 -4.40 -20.12 2.30
N ALA A 190 -3.65 -20.20 3.38
CA ALA A 190 -3.91 -21.12 4.48
C ALA A 190 -3.80 -20.33 5.79
N ASN A 191 -4.86 -20.32 6.57
CA ASN A 191 -4.87 -19.71 7.89
C ASN A 191 -4.86 -20.79 8.96
N ALA A 192 -3.87 -20.75 9.84
CA ALA A 192 -3.67 -21.70 10.93
C ALA A 192 -4.19 -21.12 12.24
N ALA A 193 -5.15 -21.81 12.86
CA ALA A 193 -5.72 -21.50 14.17
C ALA A 193 -6.26 -20.05 14.31
N ASP A 194 -6.66 -19.44 13.20
CA ASP A 194 -7.07 -18.04 13.12
C ASP A 194 -6.00 -17.02 13.63
N ILE A 195 -4.71 -17.42 13.56
CA ILE A 195 -3.57 -16.61 14.01
C ILE A 195 -2.62 -16.34 12.84
N LEU A 196 -2.13 -17.39 12.19
CA LEU A 196 -1.09 -17.30 11.17
C LEU A 196 -1.68 -17.52 9.77
N THR A 197 -1.44 -16.59 8.86
CA THR A 197 -1.83 -16.70 7.46
C THR A 197 -0.60 -16.88 6.56
N LEU A 198 -0.64 -17.92 5.74
CA LEU A 198 0.27 -18.13 4.63
C LEU A 198 -0.47 -17.76 3.35
N ASN A 199 0.16 -16.98 2.49
CA ASN A 199 -0.43 -16.55 1.22
C ASN A 199 0.60 -16.69 0.10
N VAL A 200 0.21 -17.36 -0.98
CA VAL A 200 0.98 -17.45 -2.22
C VAL A 200 0.13 -16.88 -3.34
N SER A 201 0.64 -15.89 -4.03
CA SER A 201 -0.11 -15.16 -5.04
C SER A 201 0.67 -14.89 -6.31
N ALA A 202 -0.06 -14.71 -7.39
CA ALA A 202 0.43 -14.31 -8.70
C ALA A 202 -0.44 -13.14 -9.21
N PHE A 203 0.18 -12.01 -9.48
CA PHE A 203 -0.46 -10.82 -10.03
C PHE A 203 0.24 -10.37 -11.30
N ASN A 204 -0.52 -10.06 -12.32
CA ASN A 204 -0.04 -9.53 -13.59
C ASN A 204 -0.33 -8.03 -13.67
N SER A 205 0.60 -7.30 -14.25
CA SER A 205 0.52 -5.86 -14.50
C SER A 205 1.30 -5.51 -15.78
N ASP A 206 1.43 -4.25 -16.09
CA ASP A 206 2.26 -3.77 -17.20
C ASP A 206 3.77 -4.08 -17.00
N ASP A 207 4.22 -4.25 -15.74
CA ASP A 207 5.59 -4.71 -15.43
C ASP A 207 5.75 -6.25 -15.58
N GLY A 208 4.67 -6.97 -15.93
CA GLY A 208 4.65 -8.43 -16.11
C GLY A 208 4.09 -9.18 -14.90
N LEU A 209 4.35 -10.50 -14.87
CA LEU A 209 3.85 -11.38 -13.81
C LEU A 209 4.76 -11.33 -12.58
N ARG A 210 4.16 -11.07 -11.43
CA ARG A 210 4.83 -11.08 -10.13
C ARG A 210 4.28 -12.19 -9.24
N LEU A 211 5.18 -13.01 -8.70
CA LEU A 211 4.86 -13.99 -7.68
C LEU A 211 5.22 -13.43 -6.31
N ALA A 212 4.36 -13.67 -5.31
CA ALA A 212 4.60 -13.26 -3.94
C ALA A 212 4.26 -14.38 -2.96
N PHE A 213 5.08 -14.47 -1.91
CA PHE A 213 4.84 -15.31 -0.75
C PHE A 213 4.81 -14.41 0.48
N LYS A 214 3.74 -14.50 1.25
CA LYS A 214 3.58 -13.73 2.49
C LYS A 214 3.26 -14.67 3.65
N VAL A 215 3.85 -14.37 4.78
CA VAL A 215 3.55 -14.98 6.08
C VAL A 215 3.21 -13.83 7.03
N GLY A 216 2.10 -13.90 7.71
CA GLY A 216 1.67 -12.81 8.58
C GLY A 216 0.65 -13.24 9.61
N PHE A 217 0.42 -12.36 10.55
CA PHE A 217 -0.67 -12.45 11.52
C PHE A 217 -1.85 -11.63 10.94
N GLY A 218 -2.79 -12.32 10.32
CA GLY A 218 -3.92 -11.71 9.61
C GLY A 218 -3.80 -11.78 8.08
N PHE A 219 -4.88 -11.34 7.41
CA PHE A 219 -5.01 -11.39 5.95
C PHE A 219 -4.75 -10.01 5.33
#